data_de035554ce464ee298a489f814e7a46f
#
_entry.id   de035554ce464ee298a489f814e7a46f
#
_cell.length_a   1.000
_cell.length_b   1.000
_cell.length_c   1.000
_cell.angle_alpha   90.00
_cell.angle_beta   90.00
_cell.angle_gamma   90.00
#
_symmetry.space_group_name_H-M   'P 1'
#
loop_
_entity.id
_entity.type
_entity.pdbx_description
1 polymer ?
#
loop_
_entity_poly.entity_id
_entity_poly.type
_entity_poly.pdbx_seq_one_letter_code
_entity_poly.pdbx_strand_id
1 'polypeptide(L)'
;MTKKALIRVRMSCHDAHYGGNLVDGARMLNLFGDVATELLIINDGDEGLFKAYDSVEFMAPVYAGDYIEATGEIVSAGNSSRKMVFEAKKVIVPRPDISDSAADVL
;
A
#
# COMPACT_ATOMS: atom_id res chain seq x y z
N MET A 1 -9.62 20.29 -4.05
CA MET A 1 -8.61 19.41 -3.45
C MET A 1 -8.78 17.99 -3.94
N THR A 2 -7.73 17.37 -4.43
CA THR A 2 -7.71 15.95 -4.73
C THR A 2 -7.60 15.17 -3.42
N LYS A 3 -8.59 14.34 -3.13
CA LYS A 3 -8.66 13.65 -1.82
C LYS A 3 -8.18 12.22 -1.84
N LYS A 4 -8.15 11.59 -3.00
CA LYS A 4 -7.83 10.16 -3.13
C LYS A 4 -6.69 9.92 -4.09
N ALA A 5 -5.85 8.94 -3.79
CA ALA A 5 -4.82 8.44 -4.68
C ALA A 5 -4.70 6.94 -4.56
N LEU A 6 -4.13 6.32 -5.59
CA LEU A 6 -3.97 4.87 -5.67
C LEU A 6 -2.63 4.55 -6.31
N ILE A 7 -1.93 3.59 -5.73
CA ILE A 7 -0.73 3.00 -6.31
C ILE A 7 -0.97 1.51 -6.43
N ARG A 8 -0.65 0.94 -7.59
CA ARG A 8 -0.68 -0.50 -7.80
C ARG A 8 0.73 -0.99 -8.03
N VAL A 9 1.12 -2.05 -7.33
CA VAL A 9 2.46 -2.60 -7.43
C VAL A 9 2.43 -4.13 -7.28
N ARG A 10 3.30 -4.79 -8.01
CA ARG A 10 3.53 -6.22 -7.84
C ARG A 10 4.61 -6.44 -6.80
N MET A 11 4.36 -7.30 -5.82
CA MET A 11 5.37 -7.68 -4.84
C MET A 11 6.44 -8.54 -5.50
N SER A 12 7.69 -8.15 -5.30
CA SER A 12 8.84 -8.89 -5.81
C SER A 12 9.36 -9.88 -4.77
N CYS A 13 10.28 -10.76 -5.19
CA CYS A 13 10.96 -11.65 -4.25
C CYS A 13 11.85 -10.86 -3.27
N HIS A 14 12.27 -9.65 -3.62
CA HIS A 14 13.01 -8.77 -2.70
C HIS A 14 12.13 -8.20 -1.59
N ASP A 15 10.82 -8.13 -1.82
CA ASP A 15 9.87 -7.69 -0.79
C ASP A 15 9.59 -8.78 0.25
N ALA A 16 9.90 -10.03 -0.07
CA ALA A 16 9.62 -11.17 0.80
C ALA A 16 10.80 -11.41 1.75
N HIS A 17 10.73 -10.83 2.94
CA HIS A 17 11.76 -10.94 3.97
C HIS A 17 11.69 -12.24 4.76
N TYR A 18 10.53 -12.86 4.84
CA TYR A 18 10.30 -14.03 5.67
C TYR A 18 10.22 -15.30 4.83
N GLY A 19 10.32 -16.45 5.51
CA GLY A 19 10.20 -17.75 4.85
C GLY A 19 8.85 -17.90 4.16
N GLY A 20 8.79 -18.78 3.13
CA GLY A 20 7.58 -19.03 2.38
C GLY A 20 7.15 -17.90 1.47
N ASN A 21 8.08 -17.04 1.06
CA ASN A 21 7.81 -15.87 0.22
C ASN A 21 6.90 -14.82 0.87
N LEU A 22 6.84 -14.80 2.19
CA LEU A 22 5.99 -13.86 2.93
C LEU A 22 6.60 -12.46 2.93
N VAL A 23 5.79 -11.48 2.55
CA VAL A 23 6.13 -10.05 2.58
C VAL A 23 5.78 -9.49 3.96
N ASP A 24 6.68 -8.70 4.54
CA ASP A 24 6.44 -8.08 5.84
C ASP A 24 5.43 -6.93 5.75
N GLY A 25 4.75 -6.66 6.87
CA GLY A 25 3.77 -5.59 6.95
C GLY A 25 4.36 -4.21 6.72
N ALA A 26 5.65 -4.00 7.04
CA ALA A 26 6.32 -2.74 6.82
C ALA A 26 6.29 -2.31 5.34
N ARG A 27 6.28 -3.26 4.41
CA ARG A 27 6.17 -2.97 2.98
C ARG A 27 4.85 -2.29 2.64
N MET A 28 3.76 -2.68 3.31
CA MET A 28 2.46 -2.01 3.14
C MET A 28 2.52 -0.58 3.65
N LEU A 29 3.20 -0.34 4.76
CA LEU A 29 3.39 1.01 5.29
C LEU A 29 4.23 1.88 4.35
N ASN A 30 5.21 1.31 3.65
CA ASN A 30 5.94 2.03 2.60
C ASN A 30 5.00 2.49 1.49
N LEU A 31 4.10 1.63 1.04
CA LEU A 31 3.11 1.99 0.01
C LEU A 31 2.20 3.10 0.50
N PHE A 32 1.73 3.05 1.73
CA PHE A 32 0.91 4.12 2.32
C PHE A 32 1.68 5.43 2.38
N GLY A 33 2.96 5.38 2.71
CA GLY A 33 3.83 6.56 2.67
C GLY A 33 3.89 7.19 1.29
N ASP A 34 4.02 6.36 0.24
CA ASP A 34 4.06 6.84 -1.14
C ASP A 34 2.72 7.46 -1.56
N VAL A 35 1.60 6.84 -1.17
CA VAL A 35 0.26 7.38 -1.45
C VAL A 35 0.06 8.71 -0.74
N ALA A 36 0.46 8.80 0.53
CA ALA A 36 0.37 10.04 1.30
C ALA A 36 1.21 11.15 0.67
N THR A 37 2.43 10.83 0.27
CA THR A 37 3.35 11.76 -0.36
C THR A 37 2.76 12.29 -1.68
N GLU A 38 2.18 11.42 -2.50
CA GLU A 38 1.53 11.82 -3.75
C GLU A 38 0.39 12.81 -3.48
N LEU A 39 -0.46 12.52 -2.50
CA LEU A 39 -1.57 13.41 -2.13
C LEU A 39 -1.08 14.77 -1.66
N LEU A 40 0.00 14.80 -0.89
CA LEU A 40 0.59 16.06 -0.42
C LEU A 40 1.20 16.86 -1.57
N ILE A 41 1.90 16.21 -2.47
CA ILE A 41 2.47 16.87 -3.66
C ILE A 41 1.37 17.45 -4.54
N ILE A 42 0.32 16.69 -4.81
CA ILE A 42 -0.79 17.13 -5.66
C ILE A 42 -1.48 18.35 -5.06
N ASN A 43 -1.74 18.35 -3.77
CA ASN A 43 -2.52 19.41 -3.12
C ASN A 43 -1.67 20.58 -2.63
N ASP A 44 -0.46 20.32 -2.14
CA ASP A 44 0.35 21.30 -1.45
C ASP A 44 1.67 21.62 -2.16
N GLY A 45 2.01 20.87 -3.20
CA GLY A 45 3.27 21.06 -3.94
C GLY A 45 4.52 20.67 -3.16
N ASP A 46 4.38 19.90 -2.10
CA ASP A 46 5.46 19.54 -1.18
C ASP A 46 5.21 18.14 -0.62
N GLU A 47 6.28 17.37 -0.44
CA GLU A 47 6.18 16.00 0.08
C GLU A 47 5.67 15.94 1.52
N GLY A 48 5.88 16.98 2.30
CA GLY A 48 5.54 16.99 3.71
C GLY A 48 6.39 16.04 4.54
N LEU A 49 5.96 15.81 5.75
CA LEU A 49 6.60 14.86 6.67
C LEU A 49 5.55 13.92 7.25
N PHE A 50 5.86 12.65 7.27
CA PHE A 50 5.03 11.66 7.93
C PHE A 50 5.21 11.78 9.44
N LYS A 51 4.12 11.89 10.19
CA LYS A 51 4.19 12.11 11.64
C LYS A 51 3.93 10.84 12.42
N ALA A 52 2.81 10.18 12.16
CA ALA A 52 2.40 9.01 12.92
C ALA A 52 1.26 8.26 12.26
N TYR A 53 1.14 6.98 12.59
CA TYR A 53 -0.06 6.20 12.37
C TYR A 53 -0.82 6.10 13.71
N ASP A 54 -2.12 6.40 13.68
CA ASP A 54 -2.96 6.25 14.87
C ASP A 54 -3.30 4.79 15.14
N SER A 55 -3.54 4.03 14.08
CA SER A 55 -3.76 2.60 14.19
C SER A 55 -3.37 1.91 12.88
N VAL A 56 -2.91 0.66 12.99
CA VAL A 56 -2.54 -0.17 11.84
C VAL A 56 -3.03 -1.58 12.11
N GLU A 57 -3.72 -2.16 11.12
CA GLU A 57 -4.18 -3.55 11.17
C GLU A 57 -3.68 -4.31 9.95
N PHE A 58 -3.14 -5.50 10.17
CA PHE A 58 -2.72 -6.41 9.11
C PHE A 58 -3.69 -7.59 9.08
N MET A 59 -4.59 -7.60 8.09
CA MET A 59 -5.73 -8.50 8.09
C MET A 59 -5.50 -9.77 7.26
N ALA A 60 -4.51 -9.76 6.39
CA ALA A 60 -4.20 -10.92 5.55
C ALA A 60 -2.72 -10.94 5.18
N PRO A 61 -2.11 -12.11 5.01
CA PRO A 61 -0.72 -12.20 4.59
C PRO A 61 -0.56 -11.80 3.12
N VAL A 62 0.60 -11.23 2.79
CA VAL A 62 0.98 -10.84 1.44
C VAL A 62 2.21 -11.64 1.03
N TYR A 63 2.25 -12.10 -0.21
CA TYR A 63 3.33 -12.93 -0.72
C TYR A 63 3.95 -12.32 -1.97
N ALA A 64 5.20 -12.70 -2.25
CA ALA A 64 5.85 -12.34 -3.51
C ALA A 64 4.96 -12.78 -4.68
N GLY A 65 4.82 -11.91 -5.67
CA GLY A 65 3.95 -12.15 -6.82
C GLY A 65 2.54 -11.61 -6.68
N ASP A 66 2.09 -11.27 -5.46
CA ASP A 66 0.79 -10.63 -5.27
C ASP A 66 0.81 -9.23 -5.87
N TYR A 67 -0.27 -8.85 -6.56
CA TYR A 67 -0.49 -7.46 -6.98
C TYR A 67 -1.32 -6.77 -5.91
N ILE A 68 -0.81 -5.64 -5.43
CA ILE A 68 -1.42 -4.87 -4.34
C ILE A 68 -1.87 -3.53 -4.87
N GLU A 69 -3.11 -3.14 -4.55
CA GLU A 69 -3.58 -1.76 -4.69
C GLU A 69 -3.58 -1.11 -3.32
N ALA A 70 -2.78 -0.06 -3.19
CA ALA A 70 -2.77 0.78 -2.00
C ALA A 70 -3.52 2.07 -2.32
N THR A 71 -4.55 2.36 -1.54
CA THR A 71 -5.34 3.58 -1.68
C THR A 71 -5.21 4.41 -0.43
N GLY A 72 -5.32 5.72 -0.60
CA GLY A 72 -5.38 6.65 0.51
C GLY A 72 -6.41 7.73 0.25
N GLU A 73 -6.98 8.24 1.33
CA GLU A 73 -7.95 9.32 1.27
C GLU A 73 -7.68 10.33 2.37
N ILE A 74 -7.66 11.62 2.00
CA ILE A 74 -7.60 12.70 2.99
C ILE A 74 -8.99 12.83 3.61
N VAL A 75 -9.08 12.60 4.91
CA VAL A 75 -10.36 12.65 5.63
C VAL A 75 -10.50 13.93 6.46
N SER A 76 -9.40 14.60 6.78
CA SER A 76 -9.45 15.91 7.40
C SER A 76 -8.17 16.70 7.12
N ALA A 77 -8.29 18.02 7.07
CA ALA A 77 -7.17 18.93 6.79
C ALA A 77 -7.24 20.12 7.74
N GLY A 78 -6.17 20.36 8.48
CA GLY A 78 -5.96 21.57 9.26
C GLY A 78 -5.01 22.53 8.54
N ASN A 79 -4.54 23.55 9.23
CA ASN A 79 -3.61 24.54 8.64
C ASN A 79 -2.28 23.91 8.19
N SER A 80 -1.75 22.98 8.99
CA SER A 80 -0.46 22.33 8.74
C SER A 80 -0.54 20.82 8.88
N SER A 81 -1.75 20.25 8.98
CA SER A 81 -1.92 18.82 9.18
C SER A 81 -2.89 18.22 8.16
N ARG A 82 -2.67 16.96 7.86
CA ARG A 82 -3.54 16.16 7.01
C ARG A 82 -3.74 14.81 7.68
N LYS A 83 -4.99 14.41 7.82
CA LYS A 83 -5.33 13.09 8.33
C LYS A 83 -5.83 12.24 7.17
N MET A 84 -5.30 11.03 7.05
CA MET A 84 -5.58 10.14 5.93
C MET A 84 -5.95 8.75 6.42
N VAL A 85 -6.73 8.05 5.62
CA VAL A 85 -7.05 6.64 5.81
C VAL A 85 -6.53 5.86 4.62
N PHE A 86 -5.88 4.73 4.88
CA PHE A 86 -5.26 3.90 3.85
C PHE A 86 -5.84 2.49 3.87
N GLU A 87 -5.84 1.86 2.70
CA GLU A 87 -6.18 0.46 2.55
C GLU A 87 -5.28 -0.15 1.49
N ALA A 88 -4.77 -1.35 1.77
CA ALA A 88 -4.06 -2.15 0.79
C ALA A 88 -4.82 -3.45 0.59
N LYS A 89 -5.08 -3.82 -0.67
CA LYS A 89 -5.77 -5.05 -0.98
C LYS A 89 -5.11 -5.79 -2.14
N LYS A 90 -5.19 -7.10 -2.11
CA LYS A 90 -4.73 -7.94 -3.20
C LYS A 90 -5.73 -7.89 -4.34
N VAL A 91 -5.24 -7.72 -5.55
CA VAL A 91 -6.08 -7.71 -6.76
C VAL A 91 -5.73 -8.84 -7.72
N ILE A 92 -4.53 -9.38 -7.66
CA ILE A 92 -4.09 -10.56 -8.39
C ILE A 92 -3.21 -11.37 -7.46
N VAL A 93 -3.41 -12.69 -7.44
CA VAL A 93 -2.61 -13.60 -6.62
C VAL A 93 -2.11 -14.77 -7.44
N PRO A 94 -0.86 -15.22 -7.26
CA PRO A 94 -0.35 -16.42 -7.90
C PRO A 94 -1.12 -17.67 -7.49
N ARG A 95 -1.21 -18.62 -8.39
CA ARG A 95 -1.82 -19.94 -8.14
C ARG A 95 -0.80 -21.03 -8.44
N PRO A 96 0.22 -21.20 -7.59
CA PRO A 96 1.25 -22.22 -7.80
C PRO A 96 0.72 -23.66 -7.70
N ASP A 97 -0.45 -23.83 -7.11
CA ASP A 97 -1.15 -25.11 -7.07
C ASP A 97 -1.67 -25.55 -8.46
N ILE A 98 -1.87 -24.58 -9.37
CA ILE A 98 -2.29 -24.88 -10.74
C ILE A 98 -1.08 -25.04 -11.65
N SER A 99 -0.19 -24.04 -11.65
CA SER A 99 1.07 -24.07 -12.40
C SER A 99 1.98 -22.93 -11.93
N ASP A 100 3.24 -22.95 -12.37
CA ASP A 100 4.22 -21.94 -11.98
C ASP A 100 3.86 -20.53 -12.47
N SER A 101 3.03 -20.41 -13.50
CA SER A 101 2.66 -19.13 -14.11
C SER A 101 1.19 -18.77 -13.94
N ALA A 102 0.39 -19.61 -13.30
CA ALA A 102 -1.03 -19.35 -13.11
C ALA A 102 -1.27 -18.28 -12.06
N ALA A 103 -2.31 -17.47 -12.25
CA ALA A 103 -2.72 -16.44 -11.33
C ALA A 103 -4.24 -16.21 -11.41
N ASP A 104 -4.81 -15.72 -10.32
CA ASP A 104 -6.22 -15.34 -10.24
C ASP A 104 -6.35 -13.83 -10.09
N VAL A 105 -7.34 -13.26 -10.78
CA VAL A 105 -7.78 -11.89 -10.56
C VAL A 105 -8.90 -11.93 -9.52
N LEU A 106 -8.72 -11.17 -8.45
CA LEU A 106 -9.67 -11.12 -7.34
C LEU A 106 -10.73 -10.02 -7.53
#